data_eb745047d1ecb5ca37d989c966682310
#
_entry.id   eb745047d1ecb5ca37d989c966682310
#
_cell.length_a   1.000
_cell.length_b   1.000
_cell.length_c   1.000
_cell.angle_alpha   90.00
_cell.angle_beta   90.00
_cell.angle_gamma   90.00
#
_symmetry.space_group_name_H-M   'P 1'
#
loop_
_entity.id
_entity.type
_entity.pdbx_description
1 polymer ?
#
loop_
_entity_poly.entity_id
_entity_poly.type
_entity_poly.pdbx_seq_one_letter_code
_entity_poly.pdbx_strand_id
1 'polypeptide(L)'
;MGDRIEKTSIRSPEQLEDAIKISTSGVWAVVILGLLALGLFFLWASLGSISTKVSSTAWVENGMGVMYVPADKMDGVDLTKEVLVDGSYYSIVSISSVAISTEDLKVSIPDEVYYRLDPAEWTYEVRFDASTSDEGLRVASVVTESVRPLSFLIKA
;
A
#
# COMPACT_ATOMS: atom_id res chain seq x y z
N MET A 1 -12.27 -31.77 -51.55
CA MET A 1 -13.38 -30.82 -51.56
C MET A 1 -12.82 -29.53 -51.05
N GLY A 2 -12.36 -28.66 -51.98
CA GLY A 2 -11.54 -27.48 -51.65
C GLY A 2 -12.44 -26.30 -51.30
N ASP A 3 -12.25 -25.78 -50.13
CA ASP A 3 -12.88 -24.56 -49.67
C ASP A 3 -12.23 -23.36 -50.36
N ARG A 4 -12.97 -22.78 -51.31
CA ARG A 4 -12.55 -21.64 -52.13
C ARG A 4 -12.76 -20.39 -51.27
N ILE A 5 -11.70 -19.90 -50.63
CA ILE A 5 -11.69 -18.58 -49.99
C ILE A 5 -11.93 -17.54 -51.09
N GLU A 6 -13.16 -17.05 -51.21
CA GLU A 6 -13.51 -15.91 -52.03
C GLU A 6 -12.79 -14.65 -51.49
N LYS A 7 -11.65 -14.31 -52.12
CA LYS A 7 -11.06 -12.99 -51.91
C LYS A 7 -12.00 -11.96 -52.51
N THR A 8 -12.77 -11.31 -51.68
CA THR A 8 -13.57 -10.13 -52.05
C THR A 8 -12.61 -9.01 -52.45
N SER A 9 -12.24 -8.95 -53.71
CA SER A 9 -11.43 -7.83 -54.23
C SER A 9 -12.33 -6.61 -54.36
N ILE A 10 -12.03 -5.56 -53.62
CA ILE A 10 -12.66 -4.25 -53.72
C ILE A 10 -12.36 -3.72 -55.11
N ARG A 11 -13.40 -3.59 -55.96
CA ARG A 11 -13.28 -3.24 -57.38
C ARG A 11 -13.67 -1.79 -57.72
N SER A 12 -14.19 -1.02 -56.78
CA SER A 12 -14.55 0.39 -57.00
C SER A 12 -14.33 1.24 -55.76
N PRO A 13 -14.08 2.56 -55.94
CA PRO A 13 -13.96 3.52 -54.82
C PRO A 13 -15.18 3.56 -53.92
N GLU A 14 -16.40 3.37 -54.46
CA GLU A 14 -17.67 3.36 -53.72
C GLU A 14 -17.78 2.19 -52.77
N GLN A 15 -17.20 1.02 -53.09
CA GLN A 15 -17.12 -0.13 -52.19
C GLN A 15 -16.13 0.09 -51.06
N LEU A 16 -15.14 0.96 -51.27
CA LEU A 16 -14.21 1.38 -50.22
C LEU A 16 -14.91 2.27 -49.20
N GLU A 17 -15.76 3.19 -49.64
CA GLU A 17 -16.58 4.05 -48.76
C GLU A 17 -17.57 3.25 -47.91
N ASP A 18 -18.20 2.21 -48.49
CA ASP A 18 -19.09 1.32 -47.76
C ASP A 18 -18.33 0.39 -46.77
N ALA A 19 -17.13 -0.03 -47.11
CA ALA A 19 -16.26 -0.81 -46.21
C ALA A 19 -15.71 0.05 -45.05
N ILE A 20 -15.54 1.36 -45.29
CA ILE A 20 -15.09 2.34 -44.28
C ILE A 20 -16.27 2.89 -43.45
N LYS A 21 -17.50 2.51 -43.79
CA LYS A 21 -18.67 2.86 -42.97
C LYS A 21 -18.66 2.05 -41.67
N ILE A 22 -17.64 2.34 -40.89
CA ILE A 22 -17.55 1.95 -39.51
C ILE A 22 -18.78 2.52 -38.84
N SER A 23 -19.57 1.68 -38.27
CA SER A 23 -20.77 2.05 -37.49
C SER A 23 -20.41 3.18 -36.54
N THR A 24 -20.68 4.42 -36.94
CA THR A 24 -20.22 5.64 -36.28
C THR A 24 -20.64 5.70 -34.82
N SER A 25 -21.80 5.12 -34.48
CA SER A 25 -22.32 5.08 -33.11
C SER A 25 -21.53 4.14 -32.20
N GLY A 26 -21.12 2.95 -32.72
CA GLY A 26 -20.35 1.99 -31.92
C GLY A 26 -18.93 2.47 -31.61
N VAL A 27 -18.28 3.11 -32.58
CA VAL A 27 -16.93 3.67 -32.39
C VAL A 27 -16.96 4.80 -31.37
N TRP A 28 -17.93 5.71 -31.45
CA TRP A 28 -18.10 6.78 -30.47
C TRP A 28 -18.38 6.25 -29.05
N ALA A 29 -19.16 5.20 -28.93
CA ALA A 29 -19.41 4.56 -27.64
C ALA A 29 -18.12 4.02 -27.01
N VAL A 30 -17.24 3.37 -27.81
CA VAL A 30 -15.95 2.88 -27.32
C VAL A 30 -15.02 4.03 -26.92
N VAL A 31 -14.97 5.11 -27.72
CA VAL A 31 -14.17 6.30 -27.40
C VAL A 31 -14.63 6.95 -26.10
N ILE A 32 -15.94 7.14 -25.93
CA ILE A 32 -16.52 7.73 -24.72
C ILE A 32 -16.21 6.85 -23.52
N LEU A 33 -16.39 5.54 -23.63
CA LEU A 33 -16.07 4.59 -22.57
C LEU A 33 -14.57 4.63 -22.20
N GLY A 34 -13.70 4.72 -23.19
CA GLY A 34 -12.26 4.86 -22.99
C GLY A 34 -11.90 6.16 -22.24
N LEU A 35 -12.53 7.28 -22.64
CA LEU A 35 -12.33 8.57 -21.96
C LEU A 35 -12.85 8.56 -20.52
N LEU A 36 -13.99 7.91 -20.26
CA LEU A 36 -14.52 7.74 -18.91
C LEU A 36 -13.59 6.88 -18.04
N ALA A 37 -13.10 5.77 -18.57
CA ALA A 37 -12.15 4.91 -17.86
C ALA A 37 -10.85 5.66 -17.54
N LEU A 38 -10.34 6.43 -18.50
CA LEU A 38 -9.16 7.26 -18.32
C LEU A 38 -9.40 8.35 -17.26
N GLY A 39 -10.54 9.01 -17.30
CA GLY A 39 -10.92 10.01 -16.30
C GLY A 39 -11.02 9.43 -14.89
N LEU A 40 -11.65 8.27 -14.74
CA LEU A 40 -11.71 7.55 -13.45
C LEU A 40 -10.33 7.13 -12.97
N PHE A 41 -9.46 6.69 -13.87
CA PHE A 41 -8.08 6.37 -13.53
C PHE A 41 -7.31 7.58 -13.01
N PHE A 42 -7.40 8.73 -13.68
CA PHE A 42 -6.77 9.96 -13.21
C PHE A 42 -7.36 10.47 -11.89
N LEU A 43 -8.67 10.35 -11.73
CA LEU A 43 -9.32 10.69 -10.46
C LEU A 43 -8.79 9.81 -9.32
N TRP A 44 -8.74 8.50 -9.53
CA TRP A 44 -8.17 7.58 -8.56
C TRP A 44 -6.68 7.85 -8.29
N ALA A 45 -5.88 8.08 -9.32
CA ALA A 45 -4.45 8.37 -9.19
C ALA A 45 -4.19 9.70 -8.44
N SER A 46 -5.14 10.66 -8.50
CA SER A 46 -5.06 11.93 -7.80
C SER A 46 -5.45 11.83 -6.32
N LEU A 47 -6.51 11.08 -6.02
CA LEU A 47 -7.07 10.95 -4.68
C LEU A 47 -6.50 9.75 -3.91
N GLY A 48 -6.06 8.72 -4.63
CA GLY A 48 -5.49 7.52 -4.04
C GLY A 48 -4.14 7.79 -3.37
N SER A 49 -3.84 7.02 -2.33
CA SER A 49 -2.53 6.98 -1.70
C SER A 49 -2.07 5.53 -1.56
N ILE A 50 -0.81 5.29 -1.85
CA ILE A 50 -0.14 4.01 -1.60
C ILE A 50 0.70 4.21 -0.36
N SER A 51 0.38 3.46 0.70
CA SER A 51 1.09 3.54 1.97
C SER A 51 1.95 2.31 2.17
N THR A 52 3.22 2.52 2.43
CA THR A 52 4.13 1.48 2.93
C THR A 52 3.98 1.38 4.43
N LYS A 53 3.75 0.17 4.94
CA LYS A 53 3.58 -0.10 6.36
C LYS A 53 4.63 -1.10 6.81
N VAL A 54 5.19 -0.86 7.97
CA VAL A 54 5.98 -1.85 8.70
C VAL A 54 5.09 -2.45 9.77
N SER A 55 4.82 -3.75 9.68
CA SER A 55 4.01 -4.48 10.65
C SER A 55 4.92 -5.25 11.60
N SER A 56 4.58 -5.20 12.87
CA SER A 56 5.22 -5.96 13.94
C SER A 56 4.19 -6.30 15.00
N THR A 57 4.54 -7.17 15.93
CA THR A 57 3.73 -7.40 17.11
C THR A 57 4.05 -6.33 18.14
N ALA A 58 3.01 -5.77 18.78
CA ALA A 58 3.13 -4.85 19.89
C ALA A 58 2.65 -5.50 21.18
N TRP A 59 3.25 -5.11 22.28
CA TRP A 59 2.79 -5.40 23.63
C TRP A 59 2.10 -4.16 24.20
N VAL A 60 0.85 -4.31 24.63
CA VAL A 60 0.08 -3.24 25.24
C VAL A 60 -0.13 -3.55 26.71
N GLU A 61 0.31 -2.65 27.59
CA GLU A 61 0.19 -2.77 29.03
C GLU A 61 0.04 -1.38 29.67
N ASN A 62 -0.89 -1.26 30.61
CA ASN A 62 -1.14 -0.01 31.36
C ASN A 62 -1.38 1.22 30.45
N GLY A 63 -2.06 1.04 29.32
CA GLY A 63 -2.37 2.11 28.38
C GLY A 63 -1.18 2.55 27.49
N MET A 64 -0.05 1.86 27.58
CA MET A 64 1.11 2.09 26.71
C MET A 64 1.35 0.88 25.83
N GLY A 65 1.59 1.12 24.55
CA GLY A 65 2.00 0.10 23.61
C GLY A 65 3.48 0.20 23.30
N VAL A 66 4.15 -0.95 23.20
CA VAL A 66 5.55 -1.06 22.80
C VAL A 66 5.63 -1.98 21.61
N MET A 67 6.23 -1.53 20.51
CA MET A 67 6.53 -2.36 19.36
C MET A 67 8.01 -2.26 19.00
N TYR A 68 8.54 -3.33 18.42
CA TYR A 68 9.93 -3.41 18.00
C TYR A 68 10.00 -3.40 16.48
N VAL A 69 10.59 -2.34 15.93
CA VAL A 69 10.74 -2.14 14.49
C VAL A 69 12.15 -2.55 14.08
N PRO A 70 12.30 -3.45 13.08
CA PRO A 70 13.60 -3.81 12.54
C PRO A 70 14.40 -2.60 12.09
N ALA A 71 15.71 -2.59 12.34
CA ALA A 71 16.57 -1.46 12.03
C ALA A 71 16.62 -1.12 10.53
N ASP A 72 16.52 -2.12 9.67
CA ASP A 72 16.46 -1.98 8.22
C ASP A 72 15.15 -1.35 7.71
N LYS A 73 14.10 -1.31 8.55
CA LYS A 73 12.77 -0.76 8.24
C LYS A 73 12.44 0.51 9.01
N MET A 74 13.42 1.06 9.72
CA MET A 74 13.23 2.25 10.54
C MET A 74 13.14 3.54 9.71
N ASP A 75 13.59 3.51 8.46
CA ASP A 75 13.51 4.65 7.56
C ASP A 75 12.07 5.12 7.37
N GLY A 76 11.82 6.40 7.66
CA GLY A 76 10.50 7.03 7.58
C GLY A 76 9.61 6.81 8.81
N VAL A 77 10.09 6.18 9.88
CA VAL A 77 9.41 6.12 11.18
C VAL A 77 9.89 7.29 12.03
N ASP A 78 8.98 8.19 12.38
CA ASP A 78 9.25 9.35 13.24
C ASP A 78 8.06 9.64 14.17
N LEU A 79 8.24 10.58 15.10
CA LEU A 79 7.22 10.94 16.10
C LEU A 79 5.95 11.56 15.51
N THR A 80 5.96 11.95 14.22
CA THR A 80 4.78 12.50 13.54
C THR A 80 3.88 11.43 12.95
N LYS A 81 4.34 10.17 12.96
CA LYS A 81 3.60 9.02 12.45
C LYS A 81 2.69 8.43 13.50
N GLU A 82 1.76 7.63 13.02
CA GLU A 82 0.80 6.93 13.87
C GLU A 82 1.01 5.42 13.74
N VAL A 83 0.77 4.74 14.85
CA VAL A 83 0.72 3.27 14.90
C VAL A 83 -0.72 2.83 14.75
N LEU A 84 -0.98 1.97 13.80
CA LEU A 84 -2.27 1.32 13.61
C LEU A 84 -2.29 0.01 14.40
N VAL A 85 -3.20 -0.10 15.37
CA VAL A 85 -3.43 -1.32 16.16
C VAL A 85 -4.91 -1.66 16.09
N ASP A 86 -5.24 -2.85 15.65
CA ASP A 86 -6.63 -3.36 15.55
C ASP A 86 -7.61 -2.38 14.85
N GLY A 87 -7.11 -1.61 13.86
CA GLY A 87 -7.91 -0.66 13.10
C GLY A 87 -7.98 0.76 13.68
N SER A 88 -7.39 1.01 14.84
CA SER A 88 -7.31 2.33 15.49
C SER A 88 -5.92 2.93 15.39
N TYR A 89 -5.85 4.25 15.23
CA TYR A 89 -4.58 4.97 15.12
C TYR A 89 -4.18 5.55 16.47
N TYR A 90 -2.90 5.37 16.83
CA TYR A 90 -2.30 5.80 18.08
C TYR A 90 -1.04 6.62 17.83
N SER A 91 -0.86 7.70 18.57
CA SER A 91 0.31 8.58 18.42
C SER A 91 1.55 7.95 19.04
N ILE A 92 2.68 8.07 18.34
CA ILE A 92 3.98 7.67 18.84
C ILE A 92 4.42 8.65 19.93
N VAL A 93 4.75 8.13 21.10
CA VAL A 93 5.21 8.92 22.27
C VAL A 93 6.73 9.03 22.27
N SER A 94 7.42 7.94 21.98
CA SER A 94 8.88 7.92 21.95
C SER A 94 9.43 6.82 21.03
N ILE A 95 10.63 7.07 20.53
CA ILE A 95 11.40 6.11 19.73
C ILE A 95 12.77 6.02 20.40
N SER A 96 13.28 4.80 20.61
CA SER A 96 14.63 4.63 21.16
C SER A 96 15.67 5.22 20.20
N SER A 97 16.67 5.91 20.75
CA SER A 97 17.75 6.48 19.95
C SER A 97 18.84 5.47 19.57
N VAL A 98 18.80 4.28 20.17
CA VAL A 98 19.78 3.21 19.98
C VAL A 98 19.03 1.93 19.62
N ALA A 99 19.55 1.19 18.65
CA ALA A 99 19.04 -0.13 18.32
C ALA A 99 19.39 -1.11 19.46
N ILE A 100 18.45 -1.96 19.78
CA ILE A 100 18.55 -3.01 20.80
C ILE A 100 18.83 -4.32 20.09
N SER A 101 19.80 -5.07 20.59
CA SER A 101 20.08 -6.41 20.06
C SER A 101 19.01 -7.42 20.51
N THR A 102 18.83 -8.47 19.75
CA THR A 102 17.96 -9.59 20.10
C THR A 102 18.31 -10.20 21.44
N GLU A 103 19.61 -10.28 21.77
CA GLU A 103 20.12 -10.84 23.03
C GLU A 103 19.72 -9.98 24.23
N ASP A 104 19.88 -8.66 24.12
CA ASP A 104 19.50 -7.71 25.17
C ASP A 104 17.98 -7.67 25.35
N LEU A 105 17.24 -7.75 24.25
CA LEU A 105 15.78 -7.77 24.27
C LEU A 105 15.25 -9.00 25.01
N LYS A 106 15.85 -10.17 24.79
CA LYS A 106 15.48 -11.42 25.46
C LYS A 106 15.63 -11.37 26.97
N VAL A 107 16.57 -10.58 27.47
CA VAL A 107 16.76 -10.37 28.92
C VAL A 107 15.74 -9.38 29.48
N SER A 108 15.25 -8.46 28.67
CA SER A 108 14.41 -7.32 29.09
C SER A 108 12.92 -7.60 29.08
N ILE A 109 12.46 -8.62 28.36
CA ILE A 109 11.03 -8.93 28.20
C ILE A 109 10.76 -10.39 28.57
N PRO A 110 9.52 -10.74 29.01
CA PRO A 110 9.14 -12.12 29.31
C PRO A 110 9.32 -13.04 28.11
N ASP A 111 9.77 -14.26 28.32
CA ASP A 111 10.01 -15.26 27.26
C ASP A 111 8.78 -15.46 26.35
N GLU A 112 7.57 -15.53 26.93
CA GLU A 112 6.34 -15.71 26.17
C GLU A 112 6.08 -14.56 25.16
N VAL A 113 6.42 -13.34 25.56
CA VAL A 113 6.29 -12.14 24.72
C VAL A 113 7.37 -12.16 23.65
N TYR A 114 8.61 -12.47 24.03
CA TYR A 114 9.75 -12.52 23.12
C TYR A 114 9.52 -13.46 21.94
N TYR A 115 9.08 -14.71 22.19
CA TYR A 115 8.84 -15.68 21.11
C TYR A 115 7.69 -15.29 20.18
N ARG A 116 6.75 -14.47 20.63
CA ARG A 116 5.64 -13.97 19.80
C ARG A 116 5.98 -12.69 19.05
N LEU A 117 6.92 -11.91 19.55
CA LEU A 117 7.40 -10.71 18.89
C LEU A 117 8.26 -11.04 17.66
N ASP A 118 8.95 -12.17 17.67
CA ASP A 118 9.89 -12.61 16.61
C ASP A 118 10.80 -11.45 16.14
N PRO A 119 11.58 -10.85 17.06
CA PRO A 119 12.33 -9.63 16.78
C PRO A 119 13.47 -9.91 15.80
N ALA A 120 13.76 -8.93 14.93
CA ALA A 120 14.95 -8.96 14.08
C ALA A 120 16.22 -8.83 14.91
N GLU A 121 17.39 -9.13 14.34
CA GLU A 121 18.70 -9.08 15.02
C GLU A 121 18.95 -7.73 15.71
N TRP A 122 18.56 -6.62 15.06
CA TRP A 122 18.61 -5.27 15.59
C TRP A 122 17.26 -4.60 15.42
N THR A 123 16.73 -4.04 16.51
CA THR A 123 15.40 -3.41 16.54
C THR A 123 15.43 -2.09 17.29
N TYR A 124 14.55 -1.18 16.91
CA TYR A 124 14.25 0.03 17.66
C TYR A 124 12.95 -0.14 18.42
N GLU A 125 12.94 0.30 19.67
CA GLU A 125 11.75 0.35 20.48
C GLU A 125 10.93 1.60 20.14
N VAL A 126 9.67 1.39 19.76
CA VAL A 126 8.69 2.44 19.48
C VAL A 126 7.58 2.33 20.52
N ARG A 127 7.39 3.37 21.30
CA ARG A 127 6.31 3.47 22.29
C ARG A 127 5.21 4.37 21.79
N PHE A 128 3.97 3.96 21.98
CA PHE A 128 2.80 4.70 21.55
C PHE A 128 1.72 4.71 22.65
N ASP A 129 0.87 5.73 22.63
CA ASP A 129 -0.25 5.85 23.55
C ASP A 129 -1.37 4.90 23.14
N ALA A 130 -1.54 3.82 23.88
CA ALA A 130 -2.54 2.78 23.66
C ALA A 130 -3.68 2.81 24.68
N SER A 131 -3.99 3.97 25.25
CA SER A 131 -4.94 4.14 26.36
C SER A 131 -6.35 3.58 26.07
N THR A 132 -6.73 3.43 24.81
CA THR A 132 -8.04 2.87 24.39
C THR A 132 -7.94 1.46 23.80
N SER A 133 -6.74 0.87 23.75
CA SER A 133 -6.53 -0.50 23.28
C SER A 133 -6.65 -1.49 24.44
N ASP A 134 -7.09 -2.71 24.12
CA ASP A 134 -7.06 -3.81 25.05
C ASP A 134 -5.62 -4.23 25.35
N GLU A 135 -5.35 -4.67 26.57
CA GLU A 135 -4.03 -5.15 27.00
C GLU A 135 -3.64 -6.47 26.31
N GLY A 136 -2.35 -6.69 26.18
CA GLY A 136 -1.76 -7.90 25.66
C GLY A 136 -1.04 -7.71 24.31
N LEU A 137 -0.79 -8.84 23.64
CA LEU A 137 -0.14 -8.85 22.33
C LEU A 137 -1.13 -8.49 21.23
N ARG A 138 -0.76 -7.50 20.42
CA ARG A 138 -1.56 -6.98 19.30
C ARG A 138 -0.71 -6.88 18.04
N VAL A 139 -1.36 -6.99 16.89
CA VAL A 139 -0.68 -6.68 15.62
C VAL A 139 -0.69 -5.17 15.43
N ALA A 140 0.50 -4.61 15.35
CA ALA A 140 0.69 -3.17 15.14
C ALA A 140 1.39 -2.91 13.80
N SER A 141 1.09 -1.78 13.18
CA SER A 141 1.77 -1.34 11.96
C SER A 141 1.97 0.16 11.97
N VAL A 142 3.17 0.59 11.59
CA VAL A 142 3.50 2.01 11.38
C VAL A 142 3.48 2.32 9.90
N VAL A 143 2.83 3.41 9.53
CA VAL A 143 2.86 3.94 8.16
C VAL A 143 4.16 4.72 8.01
N THR A 144 5.12 4.17 7.25
CA THR A 144 6.42 4.81 7.03
C THR A 144 6.37 5.82 5.92
N GLU A 145 5.71 5.49 4.83
CA GLU A 145 5.61 6.35 3.67
C GLU A 145 4.20 6.30 3.09
N SER A 146 3.70 7.44 2.64
CA SER A 146 2.46 7.55 1.89
C SER A 146 2.70 8.38 0.65
N VAL A 147 2.58 7.74 -0.51
CA VAL A 147 2.87 8.36 -1.81
C VAL A 147 1.60 8.39 -2.65
N ARG A 148 1.33 9.51 -3.29
CA ARG A 148 0.27 9.63 -4.28
C ARG A 148 0.80 9.18 -5.63
N PRO A 149 0.10 8.28 -6.37
CA PRO A 149 0.56 7.78 -7.67
C PRO A 149 0.90 8.89 -8.67
N LEU A 150 0.15 9.98 -8.66
CA LEU A 150 0.41 11.14 -9.53
C LEU A 150 1.75 11.85 -9.25
N SER A 151 2.32 11.74 -8.05
CA SER A 151 3.59 12.37 -7.73
C SER A 151 4.76 11.82 -8.54
N PHE A 152 4.66 10.59 -9.01
CA PHE A 152 5.67 9.98 -9.87
C PHE A 152 5.65 10.54 -11.30
N LEU A 153 4.49 10.98 -11.78
CA LEU A 153 4.34 11.56 -13.12
C LEU A 153 4.82 13.03 -13.21
N ILE A 154 4.78 13.75 -12.08
CA ILE A 154 5.13 15.19 -12.03
C ILE A 154 6.63 15.40 -11.76
N LYS A 155 7.33 14.40 -11.20
CA LYS A 155 8.76 14.45 -10.89
C LYS A 155 9.67 13.88 -11.97
N ALA A 156 9.13 13.46 -13.12
CA ALA A 156 9.89 12.91 -14.25
C ALA A 156 10.41 14.01 -15.18
#